data_f1936e3456b97dff6ab1414bcba4d786
#
_entry.id   f1936e3456b97dff6ab1414bcba4d786
#
_cell.length_a   1.000
_cell.length_b   1.000
_cell.length_c   1.000
_cell.angle_alpha   90.00
_cell.angle_beta   90.00
_cell.angle_gamma   90.00
#
_symmetry.space_group_name_H-M   'P 1'
#
loop_
_entity.id
_entity.type
_entity.pdbx_description
1 polymer ?
#
loop_
_entity_poly.entity_id
_entity_poly.type
_entity_poly.pdbx_seq_one_letter_code
_entity_poly.pdbx_strand_id
1 'polypeptide(L)'
;MPIWGGIPIPRPQWQNIWRQKLPHAADSDALAYLHIPFCANHCVFCGFYRNAWKESYSSVYTDKIIEEMAAEAEIRQGNGKIRAVYFGGGTPTALQTPDLSRLIRACYQYLPIADDCEFTIEGRMSHFDIEKAQACIEAGANRISIGVQTFDTAIRRRLGRKHGGDEAFAYLEKLCEINAVIVVDLMFGLPNQTDAIWQNDLERATALPLSGLDTYAFNLYPMLPINRMVEKGAFPAPPGFDVQADQYAYAVETLAQKGWNQVSNSHFAYPGRGERNRYNTLVKSNISCWAFGSGAGGNFGGFSYQVQGDLDSYLATPKGEKNIAFMSGHSPNKTLLGQVQHDMETGRLNPSLFDGNAAAQKLIAQWQAMQLFEEQGSDGLIRLNTSGRYWSPTLIRKLMLTLPTQEKDQTMQKLPSEQQIMLRQSLEKNPGQVLEMLAAQNQCSFEDVIRCLPENCIRQTEGSRIVEILQAVAAWDEAVTFIAHTPDAIVEVTGKLPGGKVGRGFYNFDHPETDGGVHGHIYYENCAAIYLLERPFMGKDTCSLNFINRNGGAMFKIFVGRDEAGELKQHQIEAMRKLFEAA
;
A
#
# COMPACT_ATOMS: atom_id res chain seq x y z
N MET A 1 -6.09 -0.22 2.12
CA MET A 1 -5.96 1.21 2.41
C MET A 1 -7.06 1.96 1.68
N PRO A 2 -7.93 2.70 2.39
CA PRO A 2 -9.09 3.38 1.78
C PRO A 2 -8.70 4.41 0.71
N ILE A 3 -7.49 4.95 0.80
CA ILE A 3 -6.97 6.00 -0.11
C ILE A 3 -6.91 5.53 -1.57
N TRP A 4 -6.74 4.23 -1.82
CA TRP A 4 -6.62 3.67 -3.17
C TRP A 4 -7.95 3.12 -3.72
N GLY A 5 -9.06 3.45 -3.09
CA GLY A 5 -10.40 3.15 -3.59
C GLY A 5 -10.77 1.66 -3.59
N GLY A 6 -10.18 0.85 -2.72
CA GLY A 6 -10.55 -0.55 -2.55
C GLY A 6 -11.56 -0.75 -1.43
N ILE A 7 -12.61 -1.50 -1.71
CA ILE A 7 -13.62 -1.94 -0.73
C ILE A 7 -13.33 -3.41 -0.42
N PRO A 8 -12.96 -3.77 0.84
CA PRO A 8 -12.67 -5.16 1.19
C PRO A 8 -13.85 -6.08 0.86
N ILE A 9 -13.56 -7.22 0.24
CA ILE A 9 -14.56 -8.25 -0.07
C ILE A 9 -14.44 -9.35 0.99
N PRO A 10 -15.56 -9.84 1.58
CA PRO A 10 -15.53 -10.94 2.54
C PRO A 10 -14.91 -12.22 1.95
N ARG A 11 -14.03 -12.87 2.70
CA ARG A 11 -13.28 -14.06 2.26
C ARG A 11 -14.13 -15.18 1.63
N PRO A 12 -15.33 -15.52 2.14
CA PRO A 12 -16.16 -16.56 1.53
C PRO A 12 -16.58 -16.29 0.08
N GLN A 13 -16.54 -15.02 -0.37
CA GLN A 13 -16.95 -14.62 -1.71
C GLN A 13 -15.79 -14.70 -2.73
N TRP A 14 -14.52 -14.76 -2.30
CA TRP A 14 -13.35 -14.59 -3.18
C TRP A 14 -13.32 -15.60 -4.32
N GLN A 15 -13.45 -16.89 -4.04
CA GLN A 15 -13.39 -17.93 -5.06
C GLN A 15 -14.57 -17.85 -6.05
N ASN A 16 -15.75 -17.47 -5.57
CA ASN A 16 -16.91 -17.29 -6.44
C ASN A 16 -16.71 -16.12 -7.41
N ILE A 17 -16.25 -14.95 -6.90
CA ILE A 17 -15.95 -13.78 -7.73
C ILE A 17 -14.84 -14.11 -8.72
N TRP A 18 -13.76 -14.77 -8.27
CA TRP A 18 -12.67 -15.21 -9.14
C TRP A 18 -13.19 -16.04 -10.31
N ARG A 19 -13.94 -17.11 -10.05
CA ARG A 19 -14.49 -18.00 -11.07
C ARG A 19 -15.46 -17.32 -12.04
N GLN A 20 -16.22 -16.36 -11.56
CA GLN A 20 -17.15 -15.59 -12.40
C GLN A 20 -16.43 -14.57 -13.30
N LYS A 21 -15.34 -13.97 -12.84
CA LYS A 21 -14.67 -12.87 -13.53
C LYS A 21 -13.50 -13.32 -14.41
N LEU A 22 -12.86 -14.44 -14.09
CA LEU A 22 -11.70 -14.94 -14.82
C LEU A 22 -11.99 -15.19 -16.32
N PRO A 23 -13.15 -15.74 -16.75
CA PRO A 23 -13.47 -15.89 -18.16
C PRO A 23 -13.40 -14.57 -18.95
N HIS A 24 -13.74 -13.45 -18.32
CA HIS A 24 -13.77 -12.11 -18.90
C HIS A 24 -12.49 -11.30 -18.70
N ALA A 25 -11.43 -11.92 -18.16
CA ALA A 25 -10.18 -11.20 -17.90
C ALA A 25 -9.50 -10.67 -19.16
N ALA A 26 -9.71 -11.32 -20.32
CA ALA A 26 -9.18 -10.96 -21.62
C ALA A 26 -10.18 -10.19 -22.52
N ASP A 27 -11.23 -9.60 -21.99
CA ASP A 27 -12.15 -8.74 -22.75
C ASP A 27 -11.47 -7.41 -23.16
N SER A 28 -10.38 -7.03 -22.51
CA SER A 28 -9.56 -5.87 -22.81
C SER A 28 -8.08 -6.19 -22.64
N ASP A 29 -7.22 -5.30 -23.18
CA ASP A 29 -5.78 -5.39 -22.98
C ASP A 29 -5.41 -5.36 -21.50
N ALA A 30 -4.31 -6.06 -21.16
CA ALA A 30 -3.83 -6.20 -19.80
C ALA A 30 -2.30 -6.17 -19.72
N LEU A 31 -1.82 -6.15 -18.49
CA LEU A 31 -0.43 -6.41 -18.10
C LEU A 31 -0.33 -7.79 -17.46
N ALA A 32 0.87 -8.34 -17.41
CA ALA A 32 1.16 -9.53 -16.61
C ALA A 32 2.33 -9.26 -15.65
N TYR A 33 2.16 -9.62 -14.39
CA TYR A 33 3.18 -9.52 -13.36
C TYR A 33 3.51 -10.89 -12.78
N LEU A 34 4.76 -11.29 -12.84
CA LEU A 34 5.24 -12.53 -12.23
C LEU A 34 6.14 -12.20 -11.03
N HIS A 35 5.71 -12.61 -9.86
CA HIS A 35 6.44 -12.35 -8.61
C HIS A 35 7.38 -13.50 -8.28
N ILE A 36 8.67 -13.20 -8.17
CA ILE A 36 9.68 -14.17 -7.73
C ILE A 36 10.17 -13.76 -6.34
N PRO A 37 9.70 -14.40 -5.25
CA PRO A 37 9.85 -13.91 -3.87
C PRO A 37 11.20 -14.24 -3.24
N PHE A 38 12.24 -14.52 -4.01
CA PHE A 38 13.53 -15.01 -3.52
C PHE A 38 14.63 -13.98 -3.65
N CYS A 39 15.49 -13.88 -2.63
CA CYS A 39 16.74 -13.13 -2.70
C CYS A 39 17.87 -13.93 -2.06
N ALA A 40 19.05 -13.90 -2.67
CA ALA A 40 20.25 -14.54 -2.12
C ALA A 40 20.77 -13.85 -0.84
N ASN A 41 20.45 -12.56 -0.66
CA ASN A 41 20.75 -11.80 0.54
C ASN A 41 19.73 -10.69 0.75
N HIS A 42 19.49 -10.32 2.00
CA HIS A 42 18.61 -9.21 2.37
C HIS A 42 19.37 -7.88 2.35
N CYS A 43 18.99 -6.99 1.43
CA CYS A 43 19.46 -5.59 1.45
C CYS A 43 18.71 -4.82 2.54
N VAL A 44 19.42 -4.09 3.39
CA VAL A 44 18.86 -3.46 4.60
C VAL A 44 17.79 -2.40 4.31
N PHE A 45 17.78 -1.84 3.10
CA PHE A 45 16.83 -0.82 2.65
C PHE A 45 15.59 -1.40 1.95
N CYS A 46 15.54 -2.72 1.71
CA CYS A 46 14.53 -3.32 0.83
C CYS A 46 13.31 -3.81 1.60
N GLY A 47 12.13 -3.34 1.19
CA GLY A 47 10.83 -3.79 1.68
C GLY A 47 10.25 -5.01 0.93
N PHE A 48 10.89 -5.45 -0.15
CA PHE A 48 10.40 -6.52 -1.02
C PHE A 48 10.96 -7.90 -0.69
N TYR A 49 11.97 -7.99 0.20
CA TYR A 49 12.51 -9.28 0.63
C TYR A 49 11.44 -10.11 1.33
N ARG A 50 11.30 -11.37 0.91
CA ARG A 50 10.36 -12.34 1.52
C ARG A 50 11.06 -13.61 1.95
N ASN A 51 11.72 -14.32 1.02
CA ASN A 51 12.31 -15.63 1.26
C ASN A 51 13.78 -15.65 0.89
N ALA A 52 14.59 -16.34 1.71
CA ALA A 52 15.97 -16.64 1.35
C ALA A 52 15.98 -17.59 0.14
N TRP A 53 16.85 -17.31 -0.82
CA TRP A 53 17.04 -18.16 -1.97
C TRP A 53 17.64 -19.52 -1.58
N LYS A 54 17.05 -20.59 -2.12
CA LYS A 54 17.59 -21.95 -2.14
C LYS A 54 17.44 -22.52 -3.53
N GLU A 55 18.47 -23.19 -4.03
CA GLU A 55 18.48 -23.75 -5.38
C GLU A 55 17.33 -24.73 -5.62
N SER A 56 16.97 -25.51 -4.58
CA SER A 56 15.85 -26.46 -4.63
C SER A 56 14.48 -25.83 -4.91
N TYR A 57 14.34 -24.52 -4.75
CA TYR A 57 13.09 -23.82 -5.08
C TYR A 57 12.96 -23.50 -6.57
N SER A 58 14.05 -23.48 -7.35
CA SER A 58 14.02 -23.00 -8.73
C SER A 58 12.99 -23.73 -9.59
N SER A 59 13.13 -25.04 -9.74
CA SER A 59 12.24 -25.85 -10.57
C SER A 59 10.83 -25.93 -9.99
N VAL A 60 10.70 -26.23 -8.69
CA VAL A 60 9.39 -26.41 -8.03
C VAL A 60 8.54 -25.13 -8.12
N TYR A 61 9.16 -23.97 -7.91
CA TYR A 61 8.45 -22.71 -7.99
C TYR A 61 8.09 -22.33 -9.43
N THR A 62 9.00 -22.59 -10.37
CA THR A 62 8.76 -22.38 -11.79
C THR A 62 7.61 -23.26 -12.30
N ASP A 63 7.60 -24.55 -11.94
CA ASP A 63 6.52 -25.48 -12.28
C ASP A 63 5.17 -24.97 -11.76
N LYS A 64 5.15 -24.47 -10.51
CA LYS A 64 3.92 -23.95 -9.89
C LYS A 64 3.36 -22.73 -10.60
N ILE A 65 4.19 -21.77 -10.99
CA ILE A 65 3.72 -20.60 -11.76
C ILE A 65 3.23 -21.01 -13.15
N ILE A 66 3.92 -21.93 -13.82
CA ILE A 66 3.51 -22.44 -15.13
C ILE A 66 2.17 -23.15 -15.03
N GLU A 67 1.98 -24.00 -14.00
CA GLU A 67 0.70 -24.68 -13.72
C GLU A 67 -0.43 -23.65 -13.49
N GLU A 68 -0.16 -22.59 -12.72
CA GLU A 68 -1.10 -21.51 -12.45
C GLU A 68 -1.52 -20.80 -13.74
N MET A 69 -0.54 -20.39 -14.58
CA MET A 69 -0.82 -19.74 -15.88
C MET A 69 -1.61 -20.65 -16.83
N ALA A 70 -1.22 -21.92 -16.93
CA ALA A 70 -1.89 -22.90 -17.80
C ALA A 70 -3.35 -23.11 -17.41
N ALA A 71 -3.63 -23.30 -16.11
CA ALA A 71 -4.98 -23.49 -15.60
C ALA A 71 -5.88 -22.26 -15.84
N GLU A 72 -5.34 -21.04 -15.70
CA GLU A 72 -6.08 -19.84 -15.99
C GLU A 72 -6.29 -19.61 -17.49
N ALA A 73 -5.33 -20.01 -18.34
CA ALA A 73 -5.45 -19.89 -19.79
C ALA A 73 -6.59 -20.73 -20.38
N GLU A 74 -6.89 -21.90 -19.79
CA GLU A 74 -8.02 -22.74 -20.20
C GLU A 74 -9.38 -22.09 -19.94
N ILE A 75 -9.45 -21.14 -19.01
CA ILE A 75 -10.71 -20.53 -18.58
C ILE A 75 -10.93 -19.17 -19.23
N ARG A 76 -9.83 -18.40 -19.47
CA ARG A 76 -9.91 -17.06 -20.03
C ARG A 76 -10.45 -17.08 -21.47
N GLN A 77 -11.34 -16.12 -21.74
CA GLN A 77 -11.91 -15.86 -23.05
C GLN A 77 -11.64 -14.40 -23.43
N GLY A 78 -11.88 -14.04 -24.69
CA GLY A 78 -11.68 -12.68 -25.18
C GLY A 78 -10.42 -12.53 -26.06
N ASN A 79 -10.24 -11.33 -26.63
CA ASN A 79 -9.19 -11.02 -27.60
C ASN A 79 -8.17 -9.98 -27.12
N GLY A 80 -8.29 -9.54 -25.86
CA GLY A 80 -7.35 -8.59 -25.24
C GLY A 80 -5.94 -9.17 -25.20
N LYS A 81 -4.94 -8.29 -25.36
CA LYS A 81 -3.53 -8.65 -25.43
C LYS A 81 -2.77 -8.18 -24.19
N ILE A 82 -1.74 -8.92 -23.82
CA ILE A 82 -0.77 -8.49 -22.81
C ILE A 82 0.20 -7.49 -23.44
N ARG A 83 0.13 -6.24 -23.00
CA ARG A 83 0.94 -5.13 -23.52
C ARG A 83 2.32 -5.03 -22.88
N ALA A 84 2.45 -5.48 -21.63
CA ALA A 84 3.74 -5.63 -20.98
C ALA A 84 3.70 -6.80 -19.99
N VAL A 85 4.84 -7.50 -19.91
CA VAL A 85 5.13 -8.53 -18.89
C VAL A 85 6.25 -8.01 -18.00
N TYR A 86 6.12 -8.18 -16.70
CA TYR A 86 7.14 -7.78 -15.75
C TYR A 86 7.44 -8.89 -14.73
N PHE A 87 8.67 -9.37 -14.72
CA PHE A 87 9.17 -10.26 -13.69
C PHE A 87 9.86 -9.43 -12.62
N GLY A 88 9.31 -9.43 -11.43
CA GLY A 88 9.79 -8.61 -10.32
C GLY A 88 9.68 -9.32 -8.97
N GLY A 89 9.78 -8.53 -7.90
CA GLY A 89 9.60 -8.99 -6.53
C GLY A 89 10.87 -8.99 -5.70
N GLY A 90 11.40 -10.17 -5.41
CA GLY A 90 12.70 -10.33 -4.73
C GLY A 90 13.85 -10.18 -5.71
N THR A 91 14.14 -11.24 -6.45
CA THR A 91 15.17 -11.25 -7.50
C THR A 91 14.82 -12.33 -8.51
N PRO A 92 14.13 -12.02 -9.61
CA PRO A 92 13.76 -13.00 -10.64
C PRO A 92 14.95 -13.78 -11.18
N THR A 93 16.09 -13.11 -11.32
CA THR A 93 17.34 -13.72 -11.80
C THR A 93 18.02 -14.65 -10.79
N ALA A 94 17.44 -14.88 -9.60
CA ALA A 94 17.88 -15.92 -8.70
C ALA A 94 17.51 -17.32 -9.20
N LEU A 95 16.40 -17.49 -9.95
CA LEU A 95 16.04 -18.76 -10.57
C LEU A 95 17.18 -19.28 -11.45
N GLN A 96 17.33 -20.60 -11.55
CA GLN A 96 18.32 -21.22 -12.44
C GLN A 96 18.01 -20.86 -13.89
N THR A 97 19.05 -20.74 -14.72
CA THR A 97 18.90 -20.30 -16.13
C THR A 97 17.89 -21.12 -16.94
N PRO A 98 17.88 -22.48 -16.86
CA PRO A 98 16.88 -23.27 -17.57
C PRO A 98 15.45 -22.98 -17.12
N ASP A 99 15.24 -22.80 -15.81
CA ASP A 99 13.92 -22.55 -15.23
C ASP A 99 13.40 -21.16 -15.58
N LEU A 100 14.26 -20.13 -15.51
CA LEU A 100 13.88 -18.76 -15.88
C LEU A 100 13.54 -18.69 -17.38
N SER A 101 14.34 -19.29 -18.25
CA SER A 101 14.05 -19.37 -19.69
C SER A 101 12.76 -20.12 -19.98
N ARG A 102 12.50 -21.22 -19.27
CA ARG A 102 11.26 -22.00 -19.38
C ARG A 102 10.05 -21.20 -18.96
N LEU A 103 10.18 -20.41 -17.89
CA LEU A 103 9.10 -19.55 -17.40
C LEU A 103 8.78 -18.40 -18.39
N ILE A 104 9.81 -17.80 -19.01
CA ILE A 104 9.64 -16.79 -20.06
C ILE A 104 8.88 -17.39 -21.27
N ARG A 105 9.29 -18.56 -21.75
CA ARG A 105 8.59 -19.24 -22.86
C ARG A 105 7.15 -19.63 -22.51
N ALA A 106 6.90 -20.02 -21.27
CA ALA A 106 5.55 -20.33 -20.78
C ALA A 106 4.61 -19.12 -20.83
N CYS A 107 5.12 -17.90 -20.64
CA CYS A 107 4.31 -16.70 -20.86
C CYS A 107 3.82 -16.61 -22.29
N TYR A 108 4.65 -16.87 -23.29
CA TYR A 108 4.23 -16.86 -24.69
C TYR A 108 3.26 -18.00 -25.02
N GLN A 109 3.34 -19.10 -24.31
CA GLN A 109 2.43 -20.25 -24.49
C GLN A 109 1.05 -20.03 -23.91
N TYR A 110 0.95 -19.39 -22.72
CA TYR A 110 -0.29 -19.34 -21.93
C TYR A 110 -0.90 -17.94 -21.80
N LEU A 111 -0.18 -16.89 -22.21
CA LEU A 111 -0.69 -15.52 -22.20
C LEU A 111 -0.84 -14.99 -23.63
N PRO A 112 -1.87 -14.19 -23.94
CA PRO A 112 -2.09 -13.59 -25.24
C PRO A 112 -1.14 -12.39 -25.46
N ILE A 113 0.15 -12.65 -25.60
CA ILE A 113 1.19 -11.64 -25.73
C ILE A 113 0.99 -10.81 -27.01
N ALA A 114 1.08 -9.49 -26.93
CA ALA A 114 1.06 -8.59 -28.09
C ALA A 114 2.41 -8.64 -28.83
N ASP A 115 2.40 -8.45 -30.16
CA ASP A 115 3.63 -8.48 -30.98
C ASP A 115 4.66 -7.42 -30.55
N ASP A 116 4.19 -6.28 -30.01
CA ASP A 116 4.99 -5.18 -29.50
C ASP A 116 5.14 -5.17 -27.98
N CYS A 117 4.90 -6.30 -27.32
CA CYS A 117 4.94 -6.42 -25.85
C CYS A 117 6.32 -6.05 -25.29
N GLU A 118 6.33 -5.23 -24.24
CA GLU A 118 7.52 -5.00 -23.42
C GLU A 118 7.64 -6.13 -22.40
N PHE A 119 8.71 -6.94 -22.50
CA PHE A 119 8.93 -8.07 -21.59
C PHE A 119 10.16 -7.80 -20.73
N THR A 120 9.94 -7.41 -19.49
CA THR A 120 10.98 -6.98 -18.54
C THR A 120 11.36 -8.08 -17.57
N ILE A 121 12.68 -8.29 -17.41
CA ILE A 121 13.28 -9.07 -16.33
C ILE A 121 14.01 -8.12 -15.40
N GLU A 122 13.56 -8.06 -14.14
CA GLU A 122 14.26 -7.35 -13.08
C GLU A 122 15.36 -8.24 -12.51
N GLY A 123 16.55 -7.67 -12.33
CA GLY A 123 17.69 -8.44 -11.90
C GLY A 123 18.68 -7.69 -11.02
N ARG A 124 19.61 -8.46 -10.50
CA ARG A 124 20.80 -7.99 -9.82
C ARG A 124 22.01 -8.63 -10.45
N MET A 125 23.15 -7.95 -10.45
CA MET A 125 24.42 -8.49 -10.89
C MET A 125 24.76 -9.84 -10.22
N SER A 126 24.41 -10.04 -8.95
CA SER A 126 24.50 -11.34 -8.30
C SER A 126 23.50 -12.33 -8.93
N HIS A 127 23.97 -13.50 -9.36
CA HIS A 127 23.19 -14.57 -10.02
C HIS A 127 22.62 -14.19 -11.41
N PHE A 128 23.17 -13.17 -12.05
CA PHE A 128 22.75 -12.77 -13.39
C PHE A 128 23.98 -12.39 -14.20
N ASP A 129 24.72 -13.40 -14.68
CA ASP A 129 25.81 -13.24 -15.60
C ASP A 129 25.31 -12.95 -17.02
N ILE A 130 26.24 -12.64 -17.91
CA ILE A 130 25.93 -12.26 -19.30
C ILE A 130 25.30 -13.42 -20.09
N GLU A 131 25.73 -14.65 -19.84
CA GLU A 131 25.18 -15.85 -20.48
C GLU A 131 23.71 -16.05 -20.10
N LYS A 132 23.37 -15.87 -18.83
CA LYS A 132 21.99 -15.93 -18.34
C LYS A 132 21.14 -14.81 -18.87
N ALA A 133 21.67 -13.59 -18.97
CA ALA A 133 20.98 -12.46 -19.58
C ALA A 133 20.67 -12.75 -21.06
N GLN A 134 21.65 -13.28 -21.81
CA GLN A 134 21.47 -13.69 -23.19
C GLN A 134 20.39 -14.80 -23.33
N ALA A 135 20.41 -15.80 -22.45
CA ALA A 135 19.40 -16.87 -22.44
C ALA A 135 17.97 -16.34 -22.16
N CYS A 136 17.81 -15.29 -21.35
CA CYS A 136 16.52 -14.62 -21.16
C CYS A 136 16.02 -13.94 -22.43
N ILE A 137 16.91 -13.27 -23.16
CA ILE A 137 16.58 -12.60 -24.43
C ILE A 137 16.20 -13.64 -25.50
N GLU A 138 16.96 -14.72 -25.62
CA GLU A 138 16.66 -15.84 -26.52
C GLU A 138 15.34 -16.55 -26.17
N ALA A 139 14.94 -16.52 -24.90
CA ALA A 139 13.65 -17.04 -24.45
C ALA A 139 12.48 -16.10 -24.76
N GLY A 140 12.73 -14.82 -25.11
CA GLY A 140 11.71 -13.86 -25.52
C GLY A 140 11.63 -12.59 -24.67
N ALA A 141 12.43 -12.41 -23.62
CA ALA A 141 12.55 -11.12 -22.95
C ALA A 141 13.21 -10.09 -23.88
N ASN A 142 12.85 -8.80 -23.73
CA ASN A 142 13.43 -7.74 -24.56
C ASN A 142 13.87 -6.50 -23.75
N ARG A 143 13.67 -6.53 -22.43
CA ARG A 143 14.06 -5.47 -21.51
C ARG A 143 14.64 -6.07 -20.23
N ILE A 144 15.75 -5.53 -19.74
CA ILE A 144 16.41 -5.92 -18.50
C ILE A 144 16.55 -4.67 -17.64
N SER A 145 16.06 -4.73 -16.37
CA SER A 145 16.23 -3.67 -15.37
C SER A 145 17.18 -4.16 -14.27
N ILE A 146 18.24 -3.40 -14.01
CA ILE A 146 19.27 -3.75 -13.03
C ILE A 146 19.30 -2.75 -11.90
N GLY A 147 18.96 -3.22 -10.70
CA GLY A 147 19.10 -2.40 -9.49
C GLY A 147 20.56 -2.20 -9.09
N VAL A 148 21.15 -1.07 -9.44
CA VAL A 148 22.52 -0.66 -9.05
C VAL A 148 22.50 0.15 -7.74
N GLN A 149 21.60 1.06 -7.60
CA GLN A 149 21.36 2.05 -6.54
C GLN A 149 22.43 3.14 -6.46
N THR A 150 23.70 2.83 -6.46
CA THR A 150 24.84 3.74 -6.46
C THR A 150 26.09 3.00 -6.96
N PHE A 151 27.07 3.71 -7.51
CA PHE A 151 28.39 3.17 -7.83
C PHE A 151 29.40 3.37 -6.70
N ASP A 152 29.04 4.04 -5.60
CA ASP A 152 29.92 4.13 -4.44
C ASP A 152 30.03 2.78 -3.72
N THR A 153 31.25 2.23 -3.68
CA THR A 153 31.53 0.90 -3.11
C THR A 153 31.24 0.84 -1.61
N ALA A 154 31.51 1.90 -0.86
CA ALA A 154 31.31 1.92 0.58
C ALA A 154 29.82 1.92 0.93
N ILE A 155 29.02 2.74 0.25
CA ILE A 155 27.55 2.76 0.40
C ILE A 155 26.97 1.41 -0.04
N ARG A 156 27.37 0.88 -1.19
CA ARG A 156 26.90 -0.44 -1.69
C ARG A 156 27.06 -1.53 -0.64
N ARG A 157 28.25 -1.65 -0.06
CA ARG A 157 28.55 -2.68 0.96
C ARG A 157 27.69 -2.50 2.21
N ARG A 158 27.52 -1.26 2.67
CA ARG A 158 26.65 -0.97 3.83
C ARG A 158 25.19 -1.27 3.55
N LEU A 159 24.70 -1.09 2.32
CA LEU A 159 23.35 -1.45 1.89
C LEU A 159 23.15 -2.97 1.72
N GLY A 160 24.19 -3.78 1.87
CA GLY A 160 24.14 -5.24 1.70
C GLY A 160 24.38 -5.71 0.27
N ARG A 161 25.05 -4.89 -0.58
CA ARG A 161 25.47 -5.27 -1.92
C ARG A 161 26.85 -5.93 -1.89
N LYS A 162 26.99 -7.10 -2.56
CA LYS A 162 28.25 -7.87 -2.54
C LYS A 162 29.34 -7.28 -3.43
N HIS A 163 28.97 -6.72 -4.56
CA HIS A 163 29.87 -6.19 -5.58
C HIS A 163 30.10 -4.69 -5.41
N GLY A 164 31.31 -4.25 -5.66
CA GLY A 164 31.70 -2.83 -5.64
C GLY A 164 31.13 -2.04 -6.82
N GLY A 165 31.39 -0.73 -6.82
CA GLY A 165 30.92 0.15 -7.87
C GLY A 165 31.60 -0.09 -9.22
N ASP A 166 32.93 -0.34 -9.22
CA ASP A 166 33.67 -0.60 -10.44
C ASP A 166 33.30 -1.95 -11.07
N GLU A 167 33.08 -2.97 -10.22
CA GLU A 167 32.57 -4.27 -10.71
C GLU A 167 31.18 -4.12 -11.32
N ALA A 168 30.31 -3.28 -10.72
CA ALA A 168 28.99 -3.01 -11.27
C ALA A 168 29.06 -2.27 -12.61
N PHE A 169 29.97 -1.32 -12.74
CA PHE A 169 30.16 -0.59 -13.98
C PHE A 169 30.66 -1.51 -15.09
N ALA A 170 31.74 -2.28 -14.86
CA ALA A 170 32.28 -3.24 -15.83
C ALA A 170 31.28 -4.34 -16.24
N TYR A 171 30.41 -4.77 -15.29
CA TYR A 171 29.33 -5.68 -15.60
C TYR A 171 28.30 -5.04 -16.56
N LEU A 172 27.91 -3.79 -16.32
CA LEU A 172 26.95 -3.06 -17.15
C LEU A 172 27.51 -2.77 -18.55
N GLU A 173 28.82 -2.48 -18.67
CA GLU A 173 29.46 -2.35 -20.00
C GLU A 173 29.21 -3.60 -20.85
N LYS A 174 29.48 -4.78 -20.29
CA LYS A 174 29.23 -6.05 -20.98
C LYS A 174 27.75 -6.33 -21.21
N LEU A 175 26.88 -5.97 -20.25
CA LEU A 175 25.44 -6.18 -20.39
C LEU A 175 24.86 -5.34 -21.52
N CYS A 176 25.37 -4.14 -21.73
CA CYS A 176 24.94 -3.26 -22.81
C CYS A 176 25.35 -3.74 -24.23
N GLU A 177 26.20 -4.76 -24.34
CA GLU A 177 26.52 -5.41 -25.63
C GLU A 177 25.39 -6.35 -26.08
N ILE A 178 24.49 -6.75 -25.20
CA ILE A 178 23.33 -7.58 -25.52
C ILE A 178 22.31 -6.72 -26.28
N ASN A 179 21.72 -7.28 -27.34
CA ASN A 179 20.68 -6.61 -28.12
C ASN A 179 19.33 -6.61 -27.35
N ALA A 180 19.23 -5.77 -26.32
CA ALA A 180 18.07 -5.59 -25.48
C ALA A 180 17.99 -4.16 -24.94
N VAL A 181 16.83 -3.77 -24.44
CA VAL A 181 16.66 -2.53 -23.69
C VAL A 181 17.25 -2.72 -22.29
N ILE A 182 18.33 -2.00 -21.96
CA ILE A 182 19.00 -2.07 -20.66
C ILE A 182 18.68 -0.82 -19.85
N VAL A 183 18.12 -1.04 -18.67
CA VAL A 183 17.72 -0.01 -17.70
C VAL A 183 18.44 -0.21 -16.39
N VAL A 184 18.80 0.89 -15.73
CA VAL A 184 19.48 0.87 -14.44
C VAL A 184 18.71 1.69 -13.42
N ASP A 185 18.55 1.16 -12.21
CA ASP A 185 17.96 1.88 -11.09
C ASP A 185 19.08 2.50 -10.23
N LEU A 186 19.07 3.81 -10.09
CA LEU A 186 19.85 4.56 -9.12
C LEU A 186 18.96 5.11 -8.00
N MET A 187 19.56 5.35 -6.84
CA MET A 187 18.88 5.96 -5.70
C MET A 187 19.65 7.19 -5.23
N PHE A 188 18.91 8.26 -4.97
CA PHE A 188 19.43 9.46 -4.32
C PHE A 188 18.88 9.60 -2.91
N GLY A 189 19.55 10.42 -2.09
CA GLY A 189 19.19 10.57 -0.68
C GLY A 189 19.59 9.38 0.19
N LEU A 190 20.53 8.57 -0.26
CA LEU A 190 21.05 7.47 0.55
C LEU A 190 21.87 8.00 1.75
N PRO A 191 21.86 7.30 2.90
CA PRO A 191 22.76 7.64 3.99
C PRO A 191 24.21 7.67 3.54
N ASN A 192 24.94 8.73 3.91
CA ASN A 192 26.32 9.05 3.48
C ASN A 192 26.52 9.36 1.99
N GLN A 193 25.47 9.45 1.21
CA GLN A 193 25.58 9.89 -0.17
C GLN A 193 25.72 11.42 -0.22
N THR A 194 26.91 11.90 -0.49
CA THR A 194 27.18 13.33 -0.75
C THR A 194 26.75 13.70 -2.17
N ASP A 195 26.61 15.00 -2.44
CA ASP A 195 26.32 15.47 -3.80
C ASP A 195 27.40 15.04 -4.80
N ALA A 196 28.66 15.03 -4.40
CA ALA A 196 29.75 14.53 -5.26
C ALA A 196 29.59 13.04 -5.61
N ILE A 197 29.13 12.21 -4.67
CA ILE A 197 28.82 10.80 -4.95
C ILE A 197 27.65 10.68 -5.91
N TRP A 198 26.59 11.46 -5.69
CA TRP A 198 25.42 11.45 -6.59
C TRP A 198 25.78 11.92 -8.01
N GLN A 199 26.57 12.99 -8.11
CA GLN A 199 27.09 13.47 -9.41
C GLN A 199 27.89 12.39 -10.14
N ASN A 200 28.82 11.72 -9.44
CA ASN A 200 29.58 10.61 -10.00
C ASN A 200 28.69 9.42 -10.40
N ASP A 201 27.62 9.11 -9.63
CA ASP A 201 26.67 8.06 -9.99
C ASP A 201 25.99 8.36 -11.34
N LEU A 202 25.57 9.61 -11.57
CA LEU A 202 24.96 10.05 -12.82
C LEU A 202 25.98 10.08 -13.97
N GLU A 203 27.20 10.55 -13.71
CA GLU A 203 28.26 10.57 -14.72
C GLU A 203 28.57 9.16 -15.23
N ARG A 204 28.74 8.22 -14.30
CA ARG A 204 29.01 6.81 -14.63
C ARG A 204 27.84 6.18 -15.38
N ALA A 205 26.60 6.37 -14.91
CA ALA A 205 25.43 5.82 -15.61
C ALA A 205 25.32 6.37 -17.03
N THR A 206 25.52 7.66 -17.21
CA THR A 206 25.40 8.31 -18.54
C THR A 206 26.59 8.07 -19.47
N ALA A 207 27.71 7.55 -18.97
CA ALA A 207 28.84 7.10 -19.79
C ALA A 207 28.56 5.73 -20.46
N LEU A 208 27.61 4.96 -19.93
CA LEU A 208 27.18 3.67 -20.49
C LEU A 208 26.12 3.86 -21.59
N PRO A 209 26.06 2.98 -22.60
CA PRO A 209 25.02 3.04 -23.62
C PRO A 209 23.66 2.52 -23.16
N LEU A 210 23.23 2.89 -21.94
CA LEU A 210 21.95 2.51 -21.36
C LEU A 210 20.78 3.04 -22.18
N SER A 211 19.68 2.28 -22.22
CA SER A 211 18.42 2.68 -22.84
C SER A 211 17.55 3.51 -21.91
N GLY A 212 17.56 3.18 -20.62
CA GLY A 212 16.78 3.84 -19.58
C GLY A 212 17.53 3.98 -18.27
N LEU A 213 17.11 4.94 -17.47
CA LEU A 213 17.63 5.20 -16.13
C LEU A 213 16.48 5.58 -15.20
N ASP A 214 16.34 4.84 -14.10
CA ASP A 214 15.46 5.19 -13.00
C ASP A 214 16.23 5.89 -11.89
N THR A 215 15.67 6.98 -11.36
CA THR A 215 16.21 7.73 -10.23
C THR A 215 15.17 7.74 -9.10
N TYR A 216 15.39 6.94 -8.06
CA TYR A 216 14.45 6.81 -6.95
C TYR A 216 14.94 7.54 -5.70
N ALA A 217 14.06 8.31 -5.05
CA ALA A 217 14.33 8.85 -3.73
C ALA A 217 14.39 7.72 -2.69
N PHE A 218 15.41 7.75 -1.84
CA PHE A 218 15.46 6.86 -0.69
C PHE A 218 14.43 7.27 0.36
N ASN A 219 13.55 6.36 0.74
CA ASN A 219 12.53 6.56 1.77
C ASN A 219 12.79 5.66 2.98
N LEU A 220 12.93 6.26 4.15
CA LEU A 220 13.13 5.54 5.41
C LEU A 220 11.77 5.13 6.00
N TYR A 221 11.30 3.91 5.68
CA TYR A 221 10.05 3.39 6.25
C TYR A 221 10.30 2.67 7.59
N PRO A 222 9.39 2.80 8.57
CA PRO A 222 9.56 2.20 9.91
C PRO A 222 9.79 0.68 9.91
N MET A 223 9.21 -0.04 8.93
CA MET A 223 9.34 -1.50 8.84
C MET A 223 10.66 -1.99 8.26
N LEU A 224 11.49 -1.12 7.69
CA LEU A 224 12.75 -1.51 7.07
C LEU A 224 13.84 -1.80 8.11
N PRO A 225 14.70 -2.81 7.90
CA PRO A 225 15.82 -3.08 8.80
C PRO A 225 16.73 -1.87 9.05
N ILE A 226 16.99 -1.08 8.00
CA ILE A 226 17.81 0.13 8.07
C ILE A 226 17.23 1.18 9.05
N ASN A 227 15.91 1.28 9.21
CA ASN A 227 15.31 2.22 10.16
C ASN A 227 15.76 1.91 11.60
N ARG A 228 15.69 0.64 12.00
CA ARG A 228 16.17 0.20 13.33
C ARG A 228 17.67 0.42 13.51
N MET A 229 18.45 0.34 12.43
CA MET A 229 19.90 0.60 12.48
C MET A 229 20.18 2.09 12.65
N VAL A 230 19.39 2.96 12.03
CA VAL A 230 19.45 4.43 12.19
C VAL A 230 19.05 4.82 13.62
N GLU A 231 17.93 4.31 14.12
CA GLU A 231 17.46 4.56 15.49
C GLU A 231 18.48 4.16 16.57
N LYS A 232 19.24 3.08 16.34
CA LYS A 232 20.31 2.60 17.23
C LYS A 232 21.67 3.29 17.01
N GLY A 233 21.76 4.26 16.08
CA GLY A 233 23.03 4.90 15.72
C GLY A 233 24.03 4.01 14.99
N ALA A 234 23.63 2.78 14.59
CA ALA A 234 24.50 1.85 13.85
C ALA A 234 24.60 2.20 12.36
N PHE A 235 23.68 3.00 11.85
CA PHE A 235 23.66 3.52 10.49
C PHE A 235 23.37 5.03 10.53
N PRO A 236 24.01 5.86 9.69
CA PRO A 236 23.70 7.28 9.64
C PRO A 236 22.29 7.51 9.13
N ALA A 237 21.66 8.59 9.57
CA ALA A 237 20.39 9.03 9.03
C ALA A 237 20.53 9.45 7.54
N PRO A 238 19.50 9.24 6.72
CA PRO A 238 19.48 9.80 5.38
C PRO A 238 19.40 11.34 5.44
N PRO A 239 19.77 12.05 4.37
CA PRO A 239 19.60 13.50 4.30
C PRO A 239 18.11 13.89 4.35
N GLY A 240 17.84 15.16 4.67
CA GLY A 240 16.50 15.73 4.65
C GLY A 240 15.90 15.81 3.25
N PHE A 241 14.60 16.10 3.19
CA PHE A 241 13.87 16.23 1.91
C PHE A 241 14.36 17.39 1.05
N ASP A 242 14.93 18.43 1.66
CA ASP A 242 15.57 19.57 0.99
C ASP A 242 16.77 19.11 0.15
N VAL A 243 17.71 18.38 0.76
CA VAL A 243 18.86 17.81 0.06
C VAL A 243 18.41 16.80 -1.01
N GLN A 244 17.43 15.98 -0.72
CA GLN A 244 16.89 15.04 -1.72
C GLN A 244 16.25 15.78 -2.90
N ALA A 245 15.54 16.88 -2.67
CA ALA A 245 14.96 17.69 -3.72
C ALA A 245 16.03 18.32 -4.62
N ASP A 246 17.13 18.81 -4.03
CA ASP A 246 18.27 19.35 -4.77
C ASP A 246 18.97 18.26 -5.60
N GLN A 247 19.17 17.07 -5.04
CA GLN A 247 19.72 15.92 -5.77
C GLN A 247 18.82 15.47 -6.92
N TYR A 248 17.50 15.51 -6.73
CA TYR A 248 16.55 15.22 -7.80
C TYR A 248 16.62 16.30 -8.91
N ALA A 249 16.63 17.57 -8.54
CA ALA A 249 16.74 18.67 -9.50
C ALA A 249 18.02 18.58 -10.33
N TYR A 250 19.14 18.29 -9.66
CA TYR A 250 20.42 18.06 -10.32
C TYR A 250 20.35 16.90 -11.33
N ALA A 251 19.69 15.79 -10.97
CA ALA A 251 19.52 14.66 -11.90
C ALA A 251 18.70 15.05 -13.13
N VAL A 252 17.56 15.73 -12.94
CA VAL A 252 16.69 16.18 -14.03
C VAL A 252 17.45 17.09 -15.00
N GLU A 253 18.19 18.07 -14.46
CA GLU A 253 18.97 19.01 -15.27
C GLU A 253 20.12 18.30 -16.01
N THR A 254 20.91 17.50 -15.30
CA THR A 254 22.06 16.78 -15.88
C THR A 254 21.63 15.83 -16.99
N LEU A 255 20.56 15.06 -16.76
CA LEU A 255 20.07 14.11 -17.76
C LEU A 255 19.49 14.83 -18.97
N ALA A 256 18.77 15.94 -18.80
CA ALA A 256 18.28 16.75 -19.90
C ALA A 256 19.44 17.34 -20.75
N GLN A 257 20.49 17.87 -20.08
CA GLN A 257 21.69 18.38 -20.76
C GLN A 257 22.43 17.30 -21.56
N LYS A 258 22.37 16.05 -21.09
CA LYS A 258 22.95 14.88 -21.77
C LYS A 258 22.01 14.24 -22.80
N GLY A 259 20.88 14.86 -23.10
CA GLY A 259 19.94 14.45 -24.15
C GLY A 259 18.98 13.33 -23.76
N TRP A 260 18.79 13.06 -22.46
CA TRP A 260 17.80 12.12 -21.96
C TRP A 260 16.41 12.77 -21.88
N ASN A 261 15.38 12.03 -22.22
CA ASN A 261 13.99 12.45 -22.08
C ASN A 261 13.40 11.93 -20.76
N GLN A 262 12.81 12.81 -19.95
CA GLN A 262 12.07 12.42 -18.77
C GLN A 262 10.70 11.85 -19.15
N VAL A 263 10.52 10.52 -19.04
CA VAL A 263 9.29 9.79 -19.39
C VAL A 263 8.29 9.80 -18.25
N SER A 264 8.79 9.67 -17.02
CA SER A 264 7.99 9.83 -15.80
C SER A 264 8.78 10.60 -14.73
N ASN A 265 8.21 10.80 -13.56
CA ASN A 265 8.89 11.58 -12.51
C ASN A 265 10.25 10.98 -12.12
N SER A 266 10.40 9.65 -12.19
CA SER A 266 11.63 8.96 -11.83
C SER A 266 12.35 8.30 -13.00
N HIS A 267 11.71 8.21 -14.16
CA HIS A 267 12.24 7.45 -15.31
C HIS A 267 12.67 8.34 -16.45
N PHE A 268 13.86 8.06 -16.97
CA PHE A 268 14.47 8.75 -18.11
C PHE A 268 14.83 7.74 -19.20
N ALA A 269 14.54 8.08 -20.45
CA ALA A 269 14.85 7.27 -21.61
C ALA A 269 15.82 8.00 -22.55
N TYR A 270 16.82 7.29 -23.06
CA TYR A 270 17.69 7.85 -24.11
C TYR A 270 17.04 7.68 -25.48
N PRO A 271 16.88 8.75 -26.26
CA PRO A 271 16.22 8.68 -27.57
C PRO A 271 16.90 7.68 -28.51
N GLY A 272 16.08 6.90 -29.22
CA GLY A 272 16.54 5.93 -30.20
C GLY A 272 17.05 4.59 -29.65
N ARG A 273 17.08 4.39 -28.34
CA ARG A 273 17.51 3.12 -27.71
C ARG A 273 16.36 2.20 -27.27
N GLY A 274 15.13 2.45 -27.72
CA GLY A 274 13.99 1.55 -27.60
C GLY A 274 13.29 1.53 -26.25
N GLU A 275 13.73 2.29 -25.24
CA GLU A 275 13.08 2.35 -23.93
C GLU A 275 11.71 3.04 -24.03
N ARG A 276 10.68 2.38 -23.45
CA ARG A 276 9.28 2.86 -23.46
C ARG A 276 8.68 2.95 -22.06
N ASN A 277 9.26 2.25 -21.09
CA ASN A 277 8.75 2.15 -19.71
C ASN A 277 7.27 1.77 -19.62
N ARG A 278 6.84 0.87 -20.52
CA ARG A 278 5.42 0.60 -20.76
C ARG A 278 4.72 0.02 -19.56
N TYR A 279 5.35 -0.96 -18.87
CA TYR A 279 4.75 -1.57 -17.67
C TYR A 279 4.49 -0.53 -16.58
N ASN A 280 5.50 0.25 -16.19
CA ASN A 280 5.40 1.22 -15.09
C ASN A 280 4.42 2.36 -15.41
N THR A 281 4.28 2.73 -16.67
CA THR A 281 3.33 3.76 -17.11
C THR A 281 1.90 3.21 -17.10
N LEU A 282 1.68 2.04 -17.69
CA LEU A 282 0.34 1.47 -17.85
C LEU A 282 -0.25 0.94 -16.54
N VAL A 283 0.54 0.38 -15.63
CA VAL A 283 0.03 -0.13 -14.35
C VAL A 283 -0.65 0.97 -13.51
N LYS A 284 -0.33 2.24 -13.77
CA LYS A 284 -0.92 3.42 -13.15
C LYS A 284 -2.15 3.97 -13.90
N SER A 285 -2.50 3.40 -15.06
CA SER A 285 -3.55 3.91 -15.96
C SER A 285 -4.85 3.09 -15.94
N ASN A 286 -5.17 2.42 -14.85
CA ASN A 286 -6.37 1.57 -14.70
C ASN A 286 -6.43 0.33 -15.60
N ILE A 287 -5.36 -0.02 -16.31
CA ILE A 287 -5.31 -1.26 -17.08
C ILE A 287 -5.33 -2.48 -16.14
N SER A 288 -5.93 -3.57 -16.58
CA SER A 288 -5.89 -4.83 -15.84
C SER A 288 -4.46 -5.36 -15.73
N CYS A 289 -4.13 -5.97 -14.58
CA CYS A 289 -2.85 -6.63 -14.36
C CYS A 289 -3.09 -8.05 -13.84
N TRP A 290 -2.69 -9.05 -14.61
CA TRP A 290 -2.77 -10.45 -14.20
C TRP A 290 -1.50 -10.81 -13.44
N ALA A 291 -1.68 -11.25 -12.20
CA ALA A 291 -0.56 -11.51 -11.31
C ALA A 291 -0.42 -12.99 -10.98
N PHE A 292 0.81 -13.50 -11.03
CA PHE A 292 1.19 -14.90 -10.81
C PHE A 292 2.32 -14.98 -9.79
N GLY A 293 2.31 -16.06 -9.01
CA GLY A 293 3.36 -16.33 -8.04
C GLY A 293 3.03 -15.84 -6.62
N SER A 294 3.72 -16.40 -5.64
CA SER A 294 3.53 -16.14 -4.21
C SER A 294 3.72 -14.66 -3.88
N GLY A 295 2.70 -14.02 -3.31
CA GLY A 295 2.72 -12.60 -2.92
C GLY A 295 2.44 -11.62 -4.05
N ALA A 296 2.17 -12.07 -5.27
CA ALA A 296 1.83 -11.22 -6.40
C ALA A 296 0.51 -10.47 -6.18
N GLY A 297 0.45 -9.22 -6.62
CA GLY A 297 -0.76 -8.40 -6.61
C GLY A 297 -1.26 -8.10 -8.01
N GLY A 298 -2.55 -8.27 -8.25
CA GLY A 298 -3.18 -8.03 -9.55
C GLY A 298 -4.56 -7.39 -9.45
N ASN A 299 -5.13 -7.05 -10.61
CA ASN A 299 -6.47 -6.49 -10.73
C ASN A 299 -7.07 -6.82 -12.10
N PHE A 300 -8.36 -7.13 -12.14
CA PHE A 300 -9.20 -7.19 -13.34
C PHE A 300 -10.68 -7.28 -12.94
N GLY A 301 -11.59 -7.08 -13.89
CA GLY A 301 -13.03 -7.33 -13.67
C GLY A 301 -13.66 -6.53 -12.53
N GLY A 302 -13.08 -5.38 -12.15
CA GLY A 302 -13.61 -4.50 -11.09
C GLY A 302 -13.14 -4.84 -9.68
N PHE A 303 -12.13 -5.69 -9.53
CA PHE A 303 -11.51 -5.99 -8.24
C PHE A 303 -9.99 -6.07 -8.31
N SER A 304 -9.34 -5.88 -7.15
CA SER A 304 -7.92 -6.12 -6.93
C SER A 304 -7.74 -7.31 -5.99
N TYR A 305 -6.67 -8.08 -6.18
CA TYR A 305 -6.38 -9.26 -5.36
C TYR A 305 -4.90 -9.38 -5.06
N GLN A 306 -4.57 -10.12 -4.03
CA GLN A 306 -3.22 -10.54 -3.70
C GLN A 306 -3.16 -12.06 -3.56
N VAL A 307 -2.19 -12.67 -4.22
CA VAL A 307 -1.89 -14.10 -4.08
C VAL A 307 -1.23 -14.36 -2.71
N GLN A 308 -1.45 -15.54 -2.15
CA GLN A 308 -0.86 -15.96 -0.86
C GLN A 308 0.66 -15.74 -0.84
N GLY A 309 1.12 -14.99 0.18
CA GLY A 309 2.54 -14.66 0.33
C GLY A 309 3.36 -15.69 1.13
N ASP A 310 2.70 -16.59 1.86
CA ASP A 310 3.34 -17.73 2.48
C ASP A 310 3.70 -18.77 1.40
N LEU A 311 4.99 -19.06 1.27
CA LEU A 311 5.51 -19.86 0.16
C LEU A 311 5.00 -21.31 0.20
N ASP A 312 4.99 -21.93 1.38
CA ASP A 312 4.59 -23.34 1.52
C ASP A 312 3.09 -23.50 1.24
N SER A 313 2.27 -22.55 1.73
CA SER A 313 0.84 -22.51 1.43
C SER A 313 0.57 -22.27 -0.06
N TYR A 314 1.36 -21.42 -0.72
CA TYR A 314 1.26 -21.19 -2.16
C TYR A 314 1.61 -22.45 -2.96
N LEU A 315 2.72 -23.11 -2.64
CA LEU A 315 3.17 -24.33 -3.32
C LEU A 315 2.19 -25.51 -3.13
N ALA A 316 1.53 -25.58 -1.97
CA ALA A 316 0.54 -26.59 -1.65
C ALA A 316 -0.84 -26.35 -2.29
N THR A 317 -1.04 -25.23 -3.01
CA THR A 317 -2.33 -24.91 -3.65
C THR A 317 -2.70 -25.98 -4.68
N PRO A 318 -3.92 -26.55 -4.64
CA PRO A 318 -4.38 -27.50 -5.64
C PRO A 318 -4.34 -26.92 -7.06
N LYS A 319 -4.08 -27.79 -8.04
CA LYS A 319 -4.10 -27.41 -9.45
C LYS A 319 -5.46 -26.81 -9.85
N GLY A 320 -5.44 -25.72 -10.59
CA GLY A 320 -6.65 -25.01 -11.03
C GLY A 320 -7.30 -24.10 -10.00
N GLU A 321 -6.70 -23.96 -8.80
CA GLU A 321 -7.14 -23.01 -7.80
C GLU A 321 -6.20 -21.81 -7.72
N LYS A 322 -6.78 -20.60 -7.45
CA LYS A 322 -6.01 -19.39 -7.12
C LYS A 322 -5.99 -19.21 -5.61
N ASN A 323 -4.80 -19.25 -5.00
CA ASN A 323 -4.66 -19.04 -3.57
C ASN A 323 -4.64 -17.53 -3.25
N ILE A 324 -5.80 -16.97 -2.97
CA ILE A 324 -6.01 -15.54 -2.72
C ILE A 324 -5.88 -15.28 -1.23
N ALA A 325 -4.99 -14.34 -0.85
CA ALA A 325 -4.80 -13.87 0.52
C ALA A 325 -5.63 -12.62 0.85
N PHE A 326 -5.95 -11.82 -0.16
CA PHE A 326 -6.75 -10.60 -0.02
C PHE A 326 -7.47 -10.27 -1.32
N MET A 327 -8.70 -9.73 -1.21
CA MET A 327 -9.48 -9.23 -2.35
C MET A 327 -10.25 -7.98 -1.95
N SER A 328 -10.28 -6.99 -2.84
CA SER A 328 -11.08 -5.76 -2.68
C SER A 328 -11.76 -5.38 -3.98
N GLY A 329 -13.01 -4.97 -3.92
CA GLY A 329 -13.72 -4.36 -5.04
C GLY A 329 -13.21 -2.96 -5.33
N HIS A 330 -13.31 -2.51 -6.57
CA HIS A 330 -12.97 -1.14 -6.95
C HIS A 330 -14.05 -0.16 -6.47
N SER A 331 -13.65 0.94 -5.89
CA SER A 331 -14.57 2.05 -5.61
C SER A 331 -14.90 2.82 -6.88
N PRO A 332 -15.99 3.59 -6.94
CA PRO A 332 -16.31 4.49 -8.05
C PRO A 332 -15.20 5.49 -8.38
N ASN A 333 -14.40 5.87 -7.39
CA ASN A 333 -13.28 6.78 -7.60
C ASN A 333 -12.05 6.10 -8.23
N LYS A 334 -12.05 4.78 -8.42
CA LYS A 334 -10.87 4.04 -8.89
C LYS A 334 -10.38 4.53 -10.26
N THR A 335 -11.31 4.82 -11.17
CA THR A 335 -10.96 5.33 -12.51
C THR A 335 -10.33 6.72 -12.43
N LEU A 336 -10.93 7.62 -11.65
CA LEU A 336 -10.37 8.96 -11.42
C LEU A 336 -9.00 8.89 -10.74
N LEU A 337 -8.87 8.02 -9.74
CA LEU A 337 -7.60 7.76 -9.05
C LEU A 337 -6.50 7.36 -10.03
N GLY A 338 -6.77 6.40 -10.90
CA GLY A 338 -5.79 5.95 -11.91
C GLY A 338 -5.45 7.06 -12.90
N GLN A 339 -6.43 7.84 -13.36
CA GLN A 339 -6.19 8.96 -14.27
C GLN A 339 -5.27 10.01 -13.62
N VAL A 340 -5.59 10.45 -12.42
CA VAL A 340 -4.77 11.44 -11.68
C VAL A 340 -3.37 10.90 -11.41
N GLN A 341 -3.26 9.64 -11.01
CA GLN A 341 -1.96 9.01 -10.76
C GLN A 341 -1.11 8.94 -12.03
N HIS A 342 -1.71 8.52 -13.16
CA HIS A 342 -1.02 8.47 -14.44
C HIS A 342 -0.57 9.86 -14.92
N ASP A 343 -1.46 10.85 -14.87
CA ASP A 343 -1.17 12.21 -15.30
C ASP A 343 -0.04 12.84 -14.45
N MET A 344 -0.16 12.76 -13.13
CA MET A 344 0.84 13.30 -12.21
C MET A 344 2.20 12.59 -12.32
N GLU A 345 2.21 11.28 -12.57
CA GLU A 345 3.44 10.51 -12.80
C GLU A 345 4.15 10.93 -14.08
N THR A 346 3.40 11.29 -15.11
CA THR A 346 3.96 11.83 -16.35
C THR A 346 4.17 13.34 -16.34
N GLY A 347 4.04 13.96 -15.16
CA GLY A 347 4.30 15.39 -14.93
C GLY A 347 3.20 16.31 -15.41
N ARG A 348 1.96 15.85 -15.44
CA ARG A 348 0.80 16.63 -15.88
C ARG A 348 -0.33 16.50 -14.86
N LEU A 349 -1.24 17.45 -14.87
CA LEU A 349 -2.50 17.40 -14.13
C LEU A 349 -3.60 17.99 -14.98
N ASN A 350 -4.67 17.25 -15.18
CA ASN A 350 -5.89 17.78 -15.76
C ASN A 350 -6.80 18.35 -14.64
N PRO A 351 -6.89 19.68 -14.48
CA PRO A 351 -7.68 20.28 -13.41
C PRO A 351 -9.18 20.03 -13.57
N SER A 352 -9.68 19.81 -14.80
CA SER A 352 -11.11 19.56 -15.05
C SER A 352 -11.62 18.25 -14.44
N LEU A 353 -10.73 17.31 -14.10
CA LEU A 353 -11.08 16.11 -13.34
C LEU A 353 -11.65 16.42 -11.95
N PHE A 354 -11.46 17.65 -11.46
CA PHE A 354 -11.91 18.12 -10.16
C PHE A 354 -12.96 19.22 -10.26
N ASP A 355 -13.65 19.36 -11.41
CA ASP A 355 -14.74 20.32 -11.54
C ASP A 355 -15.84 19.99 -10.52
N GLY A 356 -16.29 21.03 -9.80
CA GLY A 356 -17.23 20.90 -8.69
C GLY A 356 -16.61 20.45 -7.35
N ASN A 357 -15.30 20.11 -7.29
CA ASN A 357 -14.61 19.79 -6.04
C ASN A 357 -13.83 21.01 -5.53
N ALA A 358 -14.49 21.88 -4.74
CA ALA A 358 -13.89 23.10 -4.21
C ALA A 358 -12.63 22.87 -3.37
N ALA A 359 -12.54 21.73 -2.66
CA ALA A 359 -11.37 21.38 -1.85
C ALA A 359 -10.15 21.07 -2.73
N ALA A 360 -10.33 20.30 -3.79
CA ALA A 360 -9.28 19.99 -4.76
C ALA A 360 -8.84 21.25 -5.51
N GLN A 361 -9.77 22.06 -5.99
CA GLN A 361 -9.48 23.32 -6.67
C GLN A 361 -8.68 24.28 -5.78
N LYS A 362 -9.03 24.37 -4.49
CA LYS A 362 -8.27 25.16 -3.51
C LYS A 362 -6.82 24.64 -3.36
N LEU A 363 -6.62 23.33 -3.29
CA LEU A 363 -5.27 22.74 -3.23
C LEU A 363 -4.46 23.07 -4.49
N ILE A 364 -5.05 22.91 -5.67
CA ILE A 364 -4.39 23.21 -6.96
C ILE A 364 -3.96 24.69 -7.00
N ALA A 365 -4.84 25.61 -6.61
CA ALA A 365 -4.52 27.02 -6.54
C ALA A 365 -3.39 27.34 -5.54
N GLN A 366 -3.37 26.68 -4.37
CA GLN A 366 -2.28 26.80 -3.41
C GLN A 366 -0.94 26.32 -4.00
N TRP A 367 -0.92 25.20 -4.73
CA TRP A 367 0.29 24.69 -5.34
C TRP A 367 0.80 25.54 -6.51
N GLN A 368 -0.10 26.20 -7.24
CA GLN A 368 0.28 27.24 -8.20
C GLN A 368 0.98 28.42 -7.51
N ALA A 369 0.40 28.90 -6.40
CA ALA A 369 1.00 29.97 -5.60
C ALA A 369 2.36 29.57 -4.97
N MET A 370 2.57 28.27 -4.70
CA MET A 370 3.85 27.70 -4.25
C MET A 370 4.84 27.45 -5.39
N GLN A 371 4.49 27.81 -6.62
CA GLN A 371 5.32 27.60 -7.81
C GLN A 371 5.74 26.13 -8.04
N LEU A 372 4.82 25.17 -7.81
CA LEU A 372 5.05 23.76 -8.10
C LEU A 372 4.68 23.38 -9.54
N PHE A 373 4.06 24.31 -10.27
CA PHE A 373 3.58 24.14 -11.64
C PHE A 373 4.23 25.15 -12.58
N GLU A 374 4.36 24.76 -13.83
CA GLU A 374 4.61 25.68 -14.95
C GLU A 374 3.32 26.43 -15.30
N GLU A 375 3.41 27.41 -16.18
CA GLU A 375 2.22 28.07 -16.71
C GLU A 375 1.31 27.05 -17.42
N GLN A 376 -0.01 27.21 -17.28
CA GLN A 376 -0.98 26.32 -17.89
C GLN A 376 -0.87 26.36 -19.40
N GLY A 377 -0.75 25.20 -20.04
CA GLY A 377 -0.69 25.10 -21.49
C GLY A 377 -2.03 25.43 -22.16
N SER A 378 -1.98 25.69 -23.47
CA SER A 378 -3.17 25.93 -24.31
C SER A 378 -4.09 24.69 -24.41
N ASP A 379 -3.61 23.52 -24.03
CA ASP A 379 -4.36 22.26 -23.94
C ASP A 379 -5.18 22.13 -22.63
N GLY A 380 -5.14 23.15 -21.76
CA GLY A 380 -5.84 23.16 -20.48
C GLY A 380 -5.16 22.32 -19.39
N LEU A 381 -4.06 21.64 -19.68
CA LEU A 381 -3.30 20.85 -18.72
C LEU A 381 -2.31 21.71 -17.94
N ILE A 382 -2.18 21.44 -16.66
CA ILE A 382 -1.13 21.98 -15.81
C ILE A 382 0.09 21.06 -15.92
N ARG A 383 1.27 21.62 -16.15
CA ARG A 383 2.55 20.87 -16.13
C ARG A 383 3.26 21.07 -14.81
N LEU A 384 3.74 19.96 -14.26
CA LEU A 384 4.55 19.99 -13.05
C LEU A 384 5.98 20.38 -13.42
N ASN A 385 6.52 21.41 -12.75
CA ASN A 385 7.95 21.69 -12.83
C ASN A 385 8.77 20.66 -12.02
N THR A 386 10.08 20.79 -11.98
CA THR A 386 10.96 19.86 -11.26
C THR A 386 10.55 19.66 -9.79
N SER A 387 10.22 20.73 -9.08
CA SER A 387 9.75 20.65 -7.69
C SER A 387 8.39 19.94 -7.59
N GLY A 388 7.44 20.28 -8.46
CA GLY A 388 6.14 19.62 -8.53
C GLY A 388 6.26 18.11 -8.82
N ARG A 389 7.17 17.71 -9.70
CA ARG A 389 7.47 16.30 -10.00
C ARG A 389 8.06 15.57 -8.79
N TYR A 390 9.01 16.18 -8.08
CA TYR A 390 9.57 15.60 -6.85
C TYR A 390 8.49 15.37 -5.79
N TRP A 391 7.60 16.35 -5.57
CA TRP A 391 6.54 16.27 -4.58
C TRP A 391 5.28 15.53 -5.06
N SER A 392 5.24 15.06 -6.32
CA SER A 392 4.02 14.48 -6.91
C SER A 392 3.37 13.36 -6.07
N PRO A 393 4.09 12.44 -5.38
CA PRO A 393 3.44 11.44 -4.52
C PRO A 393 2.64 12.08 -3.37
N THR A 394 3.15 13.17 -2.80
CA THR A 394 2.48 13.94 -1.75
C THR A 394 1.27 14.70 -2.30
N LEU A 395 1.40 15.29 -3.49
CA LEU A 395 0.33 16.02 -4.15
C LEU A 395 -0.82 15.09 -4.52
N ILE A 396 -0.53 13.94 -5.13
CA ILE A 396 -1.50 12.88 -5.43
C ILE A 396 -2.26 12.49 -4.16
N ARG A 397 -1.54 12.15 -3.09
CA ARG A 397 -2.16 11.77 -1.83
C ARG A 397 -3.11 12.84 -1.29
N LYS A 398 -2.74 14.11 -1.36
CA LYS A 398 -3.58 15.23 -0.89
C LYS A 398 -4.82 15.40 -1.76
N LEU A 399 -4.72 15.31 -3.10
CA LEU A 399 -5.86 15.34 -4.00
C LEU A 399 -6.82 14.18 -3.71
N MET A 400 -6.31 12.97 -3.50
CA MET A 400 -7.11 11.80 -3.18
C MET A 400 -7.94 11.98 -1.90
N LEU A 401 -7.41 12.69 -0.91
CA LEU A 401 -8.13 12.99 0.34
C LEU A 401 -9.30 13.98 0.16
N THR A 402 -9.36 14.69 -0.97
CA THR A 402 -10.49 15.58 -1.30
C THR A 402 -11.63 14.86 -1.98
N LEU A 403 -11.38 13.66 -2.51
CA LEU A 403 -12.43 12.89 -3.16
C LEU A 403 -13.42 12.38 -2.11
N PRO A 404 -14.73 12.40 -2.42
CA PRO A 404 -15.71 11.80 -1.52
C PRO A 404 -15.35 10.33 -1.34
N THR A 405 -15.01 9.95 -0.14
CA THR A 405 -15.01 8.54 0.23
C THR A 405 -16.46 8.09 0.18
N GLN A 406 -16.74 6.93 -0.41
CA GLN A 406 -18.11 6.36 -0.40
C GLN A 406 -18.68 6.18 1.01
N GLU A 407 -17.87 6.34 2.03
CA GLU A 407 -18.31 6.43 3.41
C GLU A 407 -19.25 7.61 3.67
N LYS A 408 -19.28 8.65 2.78
CA LYS A 408 -20.24 9.76 2.92
C LYS A 408 -21.56 9.57 2.19
N ASP A 409 -21.68 8.65 1.21
CA ASP A 409 -22.89 8.45 0.39
C ASP A 409 -23.49 7.04 0.46
N GLN A 410 -22.88 6.08 1.14
CA GLN A 410 -23.71 5.13 1.83
C GLN A 410 -24.33 5.91 3.00
N THR A 411 -25.39 6.65 2.76
CA THR A 411 -26.52 6.65 3.67
C THR A 411 -26.72 5.17 3.97
N MET A 412 -26.13 4.71 5.09
CA MET A 412 -26.50 3.42 5.65
C MET A 412 -28.00 3.47 5.66
N GLN A 413 -28.64 2.58 4.92
CA GLN A 413 -30.08 2.54 4.89
C GLN A 413 -30.47 2.50 6.35
N LYS A 414 -31.16 3.54 6.83
CA LYS A 414 -31.75 3.54 8.16
C LYS A 414 -32.41 2.19 8.28
N LEU A 415 -32.08 1.46 9.33
CA LEU A 415 -32.65 0.13 9.56
C LEU A 415 -34.14 0.20 9.25
N PRO A 416 -34.71 -0.63 8.35
CA PRO A 416 -36.12 -0.62 8.06
C PRO A 416 -36.92 -0.67 9.35
N SER A 417 -37.98 0.08 9.48
CA SER A 417 -38.75 0.23 10.71
C SER A 417 -39.16 -1.10 11.33
N GLU A 418 -39.48 -2.11 10.52
CA GLU A 418 -39.77 -3.47 10.98
C GLU A 418 -38.56 -4.16 11.61
N GLN A 419 -37.39 -4.04 11.00
CA GLN A 419 -36.16 -4.61 11.57
C GLN A 419 -35.75 -3.90 12.86
N GLN A 420 -35.96 -2.58 12.96
CA GLN A 420 -35.73 -1.83 14.22
C GLN A 420 -36.63 -2.34 15.33
N ILE A 421 -37.92 -2.59 15.04
CA ILE A 421 -38.86 -3.13 16.03
C ILE A 421 -38.44 -4.53 16.49
N MET A 422 -38.08 -5.40 15.56
CA MET A 422 -37.62 -6.76 15.88
C MET A 422 -36.32 -6.74 16.71
N LEU A 423 -35.38 -5.87 16.36
CA LEU A 423 -34.12 -5.75 17.07
C LEU A 423 -34.30 -5.18 18.48
N ARG A 424 -35.16 -4.16 18.65
CA ARG A 424 -35.57 -3.64 19.98
C ARG A 424 -36.20 -4.72 20.85
N GLN A 425 -37.17 -5.46 20.33
CA GLN A 425 -37.80 -6.56 21.05
C GLN A 425 -36.82 -7.67 21.47
N SER A 426 -35.84 -7.96 20.58
CA SER A 426 -34.77 -8.91 20.89
C SER A 426 -33.86 -8.41 22.00
N LEU A 427 -33.47 -7.13 21.97
CA LEU A 427 -32.58 -6.50 22.95
C LEU A 427 -33.30 -6.20 24.28
N GLU A 428 -34.60 -5.93 24.26
CA GLU A 428 -35.42 -5.85 25.48
C GLU A 428 -35.47 -7.19 26.25
N LYS A 429 -35.57 -8.31 25.50
CA LYS A 429 -35.56 -9.65 26.11
C LYS A 429 -34.17 -10.07 26.59
N ASN A 430 -33.13 -9.68 25.86
CA ASN A 430 -31.75 -10.00 26.23
C ASN A 430 -30.80 -8.86 25.81
N PRO A 431 -30.59 -7.86 26.68
CA PRO A 431 -29.67 -6.75 26.39
C PRO A 431 -28.19 -7.18 26.42
N GLY A 432 -27.88 -8.42 26.84
CA GLY A 432 -26.52 -8.98 26.89
C GLY A 432 -25.98 -9.55 25.60
N GLN A 433 -26.69 -9.44 24.49
CA GLN A 433 -26.25 -9.93 23.17
C GLN A 433 -24.99 -9.18 22.66
N VAL A 434 -24.20 -9.83 21.80
CA VAL A 434 -23.03 -9.23 21.16
C VAL A 434 -23.50 -8.26 20.08
N LEU A 435 -23.39 -6.96 20.33
CA LEU A 435 -23.95 -5.91 19.46
C LEU A 435 -23.31 -5.89 18.08
N GLU A 436 -22.01 -6.20 17.97
CA GLU A 436 -21.30 -6.29 16.70
C GLU A 436 -21.82 -7.45 15.82
N MET A 437 -22.15 -8.57 16.44
CA MET A 437 -22.77 -9.69 15.71
C MET A 437 -24.15 -9.33 15.22
N LEU A 438 -24.92 -8.61 16.02
CA LEU A 438 -26.25 -8.13 15.62
C LEU A 438 -26.15 -7.12 14.46
N ALA A 439 -25.17 -6.22 14.49
CA ALA A 439 -24.92 -5.29 13.42
C ALA A 439 -24.59 -6.02 12.10
N ALA A 440 -23.70 -7.01 12.15
CA ALA A 440 -23.35 -7.83 11.01
C ALA A 440 -24.53 -8.66 10.46
N GLN A 441 -25.30 -9.29 11.34
CA GLN A 441 -26.47 -10.11 10.98
C GLN A 441 -27.58 -9.29 10.32
N ASN A 442 -27.78 -8.05 10.79
CA ASN A 442 -28.83 -7.15 10.28
C ASN A 442 -28.33 -6.20 9.19
N GLN A 443 -27.04 -6.31 8.77
CA GLN A 443 -26.40 -5.46 7.76
C GLN A 443 -26.57 -3.96 8.04
N CYS A 444 -26.44 -3.58 9.33
CA CYS A 444 -26.59 -2.21 9.81
C CYS A 444 -25.35 -1.74 10.60
N SER A 445 -25.33 -0.47 11.01
CA SER A 445 -24.23 0.04 11.80
C SER A 445 -24.25 -0.47 13.24
N PHE A 446 -23.11 -0.45 13.89
CA PHE A 446 -23.00 -0.70 15.32
C PHE A 446 -23.83 0.33 16.13
N GLU A 447 -23.85 1.59 15.67
CA GLU A 447 -24.67 2.64 16.26
C GLU A 447 -26.18 2.38 16.14
N ASP A 448 -26.66 1.85 14.98
CA ASP A 448 -28.06 1.50 14.82
C ASP A 448 -28.50 0.45 15.85
N VAL A 449 -27.62 -0.53 16.12
CA VAL A 449 -27.89 -1.55 17.14
C VAL A 449 -27.87 -0.93 18.54
N ILE A 450 -26.92 -0.06 18.87
CA ILE A 450 -26.89 0.65 20.16
C ILE A 450 -28.20 1.39 20.38
N ARG A 451 -28.70 2.12 19.39
CA ARG A 451 -29.95 2.88 19.47
C ARG A 451 -31.21 2.01 19.64
N CYS A 452 -31.08 0.71 19.45
CA CYS A 452 -32.14 -0.26 19.71
C CYS A 452 -32.09 -0.87 21.11
N LEU A 453 -31.07 -0.60 21.93
CA LEU A 453 -31.02 -1.01 23.32
C LEU A 453 -32.12 -0.31 24.16
N PRO A 454 -32.54 -0.89 25.28
CA PRO A 454 -33.43 -0.22 26.24
C PRO A 454 -32.87 1.14 26.71
N GLU A 455 -33.71 2.14 26.85
CA GLU A 455 -33.31 3.52 27.21
C GLU A 455 -32.50 3.61 28.51
N ASN A 456 -32.81 2.76 29.45
CA ASN A 456 -32.08 2.68 30.72
C ASN A 456 -30.66 2.13 30.61
N CYS A 457 -30.32 1.55 29.46
CA CYS A 457 -28.98 1.02 29.17
C CYS A 457 -28.06 2.01 28.48
N ILE A 458 -28.57 3.16 28.00
CA ILE A 458 -27.86 4.06 27.09
C ILE A 458 -27.88 5.50 27.60
N ARG A 459 -26.73 6.18 27.46
CA ARG A 459 -26.63 7.64 27.48
C ARG A 459 -25.77 8.04 26.30
N GLN A 460 -26.04 9.20 25.66
CA GLN A 460 -25.31 9.69 24.50
C GLN A 460 -24.81 11.10 24.74
N THR A 461 -23.62 11.40 24.18
CA THR A 461 -23.10 12.76 24.05
C THR A 461 -22.42 12.93 22.68
N GLU A 462 -22.08 14.18 22.34
CA GLU A 462 -21.46 14.49 21.06
C GLU A 462 -20.02 13.97 20.96
N GLY A 463 -19.64 13.55 19.76
CA GLY A 463 -18.28 13.07 19.48
C GLY A 463 -17.19 14.13 19.65
N SER A 464 -17.53 15.41 19.52
CA SER A 464 -16.64 16.56 19.77
C SER A 464 -16.02 16.55 21.18
N ARG A 465 -16.65 15.91 22.15
CA ARG A 465 -16.17 15.77 23.54
C ARG A 465 -15.12 14.67 23.75
N ILE A 466 -14.70 13.97 22.71
CA ILE A 466 -13.76 12.85 22.83
C ILE A 466 -12.48 13.21 23.59
N VAL A 467 -11.88 14.36 23.31
CA VAL A 467 -10.63 14.80 23.96
C VAL A 467 -10.86 15.06 25.46
N GLU A 468 -11.94 15.77 25.81
CA GLU A 468 -12.35 16.03 27.18
C GLU A 468 -12.55 14.72 27.97
N ILE A 469 -13.30 13.78 27.39
CA ILE A 469 -13.62 12.50 28.02
C ILE A 469 -12.37 11.63 28.20
N LEU A 470 -11.48 11.57 27.20
CA LEU A 470 -10.22 10.83 27.34
C LEU A 470 -9.33 11.39 28.44
N GLN A 471 -9.22 12.73 28.53
CA GLN A 471 -8.46 13.40 29.59
C GLN A 471 -9.08 13.17 30.97
N ALA A 472 -10.40 13.19 31.06
CA ALA A 472 -11.11 12.91 32.31
C ALA A 472 -10.89 11.48 32.80
N VAL A 473 -10.95 10.47 31.90
CA VAL A 473 -10.68 9.08 32.23
C VAL A 473 -9.21 8.86 32.62
N ALA A 474 -8.27 9.49 31.92
CA ALA A 474 -6.85 9.44 32.26
C ALA A 474 -6.56 10.02 33.67
N ALA A 475 -7.28 11.05 34.06
CA ALA A 475 -7.12 11.70 35.36
C ALA A 475 -7.58 10.83 36.54
N TRP A 476 -8.27 9.71 36.31
CA TRP A 476 -8.61 8.78 37.40
C TRP A 476 -7.38 8.06 37.96
N ASP A 477 -6.34 7.95 37.19
CA ASP A 477 -5.07 7.25 37.52
C ASP A 477 -5.29 5.79 37.97
N GLU A 478 -6.34 5.16 37.48
CA GLU A 478 -6.76 3.80 37.79
C GLU A 478 -6.94 2.94 36.55
N ALA A 479 -6.86 1.62 36.75
CA ALA A 479 -7.02 0.66 35.66
C ALA A 479 -8.45 0.67 35.09
N VAL A 480 -8.53 0.74 33.77
CA VAL A 480 -9.69 0.53 32.91
C VAL A 480 -9.31 -0.51 31.84
N THR A 481 -10.27 -1.03 31.09
CA THR A 481 -9.96 -1.89 29.95
C THR A 481 -10.27 -1.13 28.65
N PHE A 482 -9.22 -0.85 27.87
CA PHE A 482 -9.33 -0.28 26.55
C PHE A 482 -9.47 -1.41 25.53
N ILE A 483 -10.47 -1.34 24.65
CA ILE A 483 -10.73 -2.35 23.62
C ILE A 483 -10.77 -1.69 22.24
N ALA A 484 -9.87 -2.11 21.36
CA ALA A 484 -9.97 -1.86 19.93
C ALA A 484 -10.53 -3.12 19.26
N HIS A 485 -11.70 -3.00 18.64
CA HIS A 485 -12.39 -4.10 17.97
C HIS A 485 -12.48 -3.80 16.46
N THR A 486 -11.85 -4.64 15.67
CA THR A 486 -11.95 -4.65 14.22
C THR A 486 -12.61 -5.95 13.75
N PRO A 487 -13.05 -6.08 12.49
CA PRO A 487 -13.57 -7.34 11.97
C PRO A 487 -12.61 -8.54 12.12
N ASP A 488 -11.31 -8.27 12.23
CA ASP A 488 -10.26 -9.30 12.18
C ASP A 488 -9.57 -9.52 13.54
N ALA A 489 -9.74 -8.60 14.51
CA ALA A 489 -9.04 -8.67 15.77
C ALA A 489 -9.76 -7.91 16.89
N ILE A 490 -9.70 -8.45 18.11
CA ILE A 490 -10.07 -7.74 19.33
C ILE A 490 -8.78 -7.60 20.14
N VAL A 491 -8.38 -6.36 20.39
CA VAL A 491 -7.20 -6.05 21.23
C VAL A 491 -7.70 -5.42 22.51
N GLU A 492 -7.40 -6.08 23.63
CA GLU A 492 -7.76 -5.64 24.99
C GLU A 492 -6.50 -5.28 25.76
N VAL A 493 -6.47 -4.08 26.33
CA VAL A 493 -5.38 -3.61 27.18
C VAL A 493 -5.98 -3.15 28.50
N THR A 494 -5.66 -3.84 29.59
CA THR A 494 -6.08 -3.45 30.93
C THR A 494 -4.95 -2.72 31.63
N GLY A 495 -5.22 -1.52 32.11
CA GLY A 495 -4.25 -0.65 32.76
C GLY A 495 -4.77 0.77 32.90
N LYS A 496 -3.93 1.66 33.42
CA LYS A 496 -4.23 3.09 33.46
C LYS A 496 -4.27 3.64 32.03
N LEU A 497 -5.30 4.43 31.72
CA LEU A 497 -5.34 5.15 30.45
C LEU A 497 -4.32 6.31 30.53
N PRO A 498 -3.34 6.40 29.65
CA PRO A 498 -2.39 7.51 29.66
C PRO A 498 -3.08 8.82 29.27
N GLY A 499 -2.56 9.93 29.76
CA GLY A 499 -2.90 11.27 29.27
C GLY A 499 -2.55 11.41 27.79
N GLY A 500 -2.80 12.60 27.23
CA GLY A 500 -2.45 12.84 25.84
C GLY A 500 -2.71 14.28 25.41
N LYS A 501 -2.23 14.61 24.21
CA LYS A 501 -2.33 15.95 23.63
C LYS A 501 -2.77 15.91 22.17
N VAL A 502 -3.57 16.90 21.77
CA VAL A 502 -3.92 17.12 20.37
C VAL A 502 -2.70 17.66 19.62
N GLY A 503 -2.33 17.01 18.52
CA GLY A 503 -1.25 17.45 17.65
C GLY A 503 -1.26 16.72 16.31
N ARG A 504 -0.95 17.42 15.23
CA ARG A 504 -0.88 16.87 13.85
C ARG A 504 -2.17 16.17 13.38
N GLY A 505 -3.34 16.64 13.85
CA GLY A 505 -4.65 16.07 13.49
C GLY A 505 -5.05 14.84 14.31
N PHE A 506 -4.30 14.47 15.34
CA PHE A 506 -4.58 13.33 16.21
C PHE A 506 -4.58 13.73 17.67
N TYR A 507 -5.31 12.98 18.50
CA TYR A 507 -5.06 12.91 19.92
C TYR A 507 -3.97 11.85 20.14
N ASN A 508 -2.83 12.28 20.66
CA ASN A 508 -1.63 11.46 20.83
C ASN A 508 -1.54 11.10 22.30
N PHE A 509 -1.62 9.82 22.63
CA PHE A 509 -1.40 9.34 24.00
C PHE A 509 0.06 9.58 24.41
N ASP A 510 0.26 9.98 25.67
CA ASP A 510 1.58 10.07 26.26
C ASP A 510 2.22 8.67 26.36
N HIS A 511 3.54 8.59 26.26
CA HIS A 511 4.23 7.32 26.41
C HIS A 511 4.10 6.83 27.86
N PRO A 512 3.70 5.57 28.09
CA PRO A 512 3.64 5.03 29.45
C PRO A 512 5.05 4.99 30.06
N GLU A 513 5.17 5.31 31.34
CA GLU A 513 6.43 5.28 32.09
C GLU A 513 6.98 3.85 32.32
N THR A 514 6.15 2.83 32.08
CA THR A 514 6.48 1.41 32.23
C THR A 514 6.24 0.66 30.91
N ASP A 515 6.99 -0.41 30.68
CA ASP A 515 6.80 -1.31 29.54
C ASP A 515 5.38 -1.90 29.56
N GLY A 516 4.56 -1.51 28.59
CA GLY A 516 3.18 -1.95 28.40
C GLY A 516 2.14 -0.87 28.71
N GLY A 517 0.99 -0.94 28.04
CA GLY A 517 -0.13 -0.01 28.18
C GLY A 517 -0.63 0.53 26.84
N VAL A 518 -1.69 1.35 26.90
CA VAL A 518 -2.26 1.99 25.72
C VAL A 518 -1.34 3.11 25.24
N HIS A 519 -0.89 3.04 24.01
CA HIS A 519 -0.15 4.12 23.36
C HIS A 519 -0.54 4.20 21.87
N GLY A 520 -0.32 5.34 21.24
CA GLY A 520 -0.65 5.56 19.84
C GLY A 520 -1.41 6.85 19.58
N HIS A 521 -2.16 6.87 18.50
CA HIS A 521 -2.80 8.07 17.99
C HIS A 521 -4.27 7.79 17.64
N ILE A 522 -5.18 8.66 18.06
CA ILE A 522 -6.60 8.61 17.72
C ILE A 522 -6.94 9.77 16.79
N TYR A 523 -7.53 9.49 15.63
CA TYR A 523 -8.10 10.51 14.76
C TYR A 523 -9.43 10.99 15.39
N TYR A 524 -9.32 11.92 16.34
CA TYR A 524 -10.41 12.35 17.19
C TYR A 524 -11.54 13.07 16.44
N GLU A 525 -11.22 13.75 15.33
CA GLU A 525 -12.22 14.43 14.49
C GLU A 525 -13.18 13.46 13.78
N ASN A 526 -12.84 12.18 13.72
CA ASN A 526 -13.73 11.16 13.16
C ASN A 526 -14.78 10.66 14.16
N CYS A 527 -14.72 11.06 15.42
CA CYS A 527 -15.72 10.70 16.41
C CYS A 527 -17.02 11.48 16.18
N ALA A 528 -18.12 10.76 15.91
CA ALA A 528 -19.43 11.33 15.67
C ALA A 528 -20.29 11.38 16.93
N ALA A 529 -20.21 10.33 17.75
CA ALA A 529 -20.98 10.21 18.98
C ALA A 529 -20.22 9.36 20.00
N ILE A 530 -20.54 9.55 21.28
CA ILE A 530 -20.02 8.73 22.37
C ILE A 530 -21.20 8.22 23.18
N TYR A 531 -21.25 6.90 23.40
CA TYR A 531 -22.30 6.25 24.16
C TYR A 531 -21.74 5.66 25.45
N LEU A 532 -22.37 5.96 26.56
CA LEU A 532 -22.22 5.20 27.79
C LEU A 532 -23.24 4.07 27.76
N LEU A 533 -22.75 2.82 27.83
CA LEU A 533 -23.58 1.62 27.87
C LEU A 533 -23.44 0.95 29.22
N GLU A 534 -24.58 0.80 29.90
CA GLU A 534 -24.71 0.06 31.16
C GLU A 534 -25.64 -1.12 30.92
N ARG A 535 -25.08 -2.33 30.75
CA ARG A 535 -25.86 -3.51 30.39
C ARG A 535 -25.16 -4.81 30.79
N PRO A 536 -25.89 -5.92 30.96
CA PRO A 536 -25.26 -7.21 31.08
C PRO A 536 -24.53 -7.60 29.81
N PHE A 537 -23.39 -8.29 29.92
CA PHE A 537 -22.65 -8.87 28.81
C PHE A 537 -21.97 -10.15 29.28
N MET A 538 -22.20 -11.27 28.54
CA MET A 538 -21.68 -12.61 28.90
C MET A 538 -21.94 -13.00 30.37
N GLY A 539 -23.12 -12.68 30.88
CA GLY A 539 -23.56 -13.05 32.25
C GLY A 539 -22.99 -12.16 33.36
N LYS A 540 -22.35 -11.05 33.05
CA LYS A 540 -21.83 -10.07 34.01
C LYS A 540 -22.30 -8.67 33.66
N ASP A 541 -22.53 -7.84 34.69
CA ASP A 541 -22.78 -6.42 34.44
C ASP A 541 -21.54 -5.74 33.90
N THR A 542 -21.76 -4.82 32.94
CA THR A 542 -20.72 -4.00 32.34
C THR A 542 -21.15 -2.54 32.25
N CYS A 543 -20.16 -1.66 32.33
CA CYS A 543 -20.30 -0.24 32.05
C CYS A 543 -19.15 0.19 31.15
N SER A 544 -19.46 0.81 30.00
CA SER A 544 -18.47 1.14 29.00
C SER A 544 -18.78 2.41 28.21
N LEU A 545 -17.74 3.17 27.90
CA LEU A 545 -17.76 4.23 26.91
C LEU A 545 -17.50 3.63 25.52
N ASN A 546 -18.35 3.92 24.56
CA ASN A 546 -18.25 3.45 23.18
C ASN A 546 -18.12 4.64 22.26
N PHE A 547 -16.97 4.81 21.62
CA PHE A 547 -16.66 5.91 20.73
C PHE A 547 -17.01 5.51 19.31
N ILE A 548 -17.95 6.24 18.70
CA ILE A 548 -18.53 5.91 17.39
C ILE A 548 -17.98 6.86 16.34
N ASN A 549 -17.53 6.31 15.24
CA ASN A 549 -17.07 7.09 14.10
C ASN A 549 -18.25 7.61 13.25
N ARG A 550 -17.95 8.48 12.29
CA ARG A 550 -18.96 9.09 11.40
C ARG A 550 -19.74 8.09 10.54
N ASN A 551 -19.30 6.83 10.49
CA ASN A 551 -19.96 5.75 9.77
C ASN A 551 -20.79 4.83 10.68
N GLY A 552 -20.97 5.21 11.95
CA GLY A 552 -21.72 4.40 12.93
C GLY A 552 -20.96 3.16 13.43
N GLY A 553 -19.68 2.99 13.09
CA GLY A 553 -18.82 1.93 13.61
C GLY A 553 -18.11 2.31 14.91
N ALA A 554 -17.74 1.33 15.75
CA ALA A 554 -16.94 1.58 16.93
C ALA A 554 -15.50 1.96 16.55
N MET A 555 -14.99 3.07 17.09
CA MET A 555 -13.56 3.41 17.02
C MET A 555 -12.77 2.58 18.04
N PHE A 556 -13.21 2.62 19.28
CA PHE A 556 -12.72 1.86 20.44
C PHE A 556 -13.73 1.97 21.57
N LYS A 557 -13.49 1.20 22.63
CA LYS A 557 -14.31 1.18 23.84
C LYS A 557 -13.43 1.28 25.09
N ILE A 558 -13.96 1.85 26.17
CA ILE A 558 -13.30 1.87 27.47
C ILE A 558 -14.27 1.31 28.50
N PHE A 559 -13.92 0.19 29.11
CA PHE A 559 -14.71 -0.46 30.16
C PHE A 559 -14.21 -0.05 31.53
N VAL A 560 -15.15 0.10 32.47
CA VAL A 560 -14.87 0.27 33.89
C VAL A 560 -14.05 -0.91 34.40
N GLY A 561 -13.08 -0.63 35.25
CA GLY A 561 -12.26 -1.63 35.92
C GLY A 561 -13.09 -2.44 36.96
N ARG A 562 -12.52 -3.59 37.37
CA ARG A 562 -13.07 -4.41 38.42
C ARG A 562 -12.16 -4.39 39.64
N ASP A 563 -12.74 -4.57 40.81
CA ASP A 563 -12.02 -4.73 42.09
C ASP A 563 -11.50 -6.18 42.28
N GLU A 564 -10.88 -6.47 43.42
CA GLU A 564 -10.33 -7.79 43.71
C GLU A 564 -11.43 -8.88 43.86
N ALA A 565 -12.67 -8.49 44.13
CA ALA A 565 -13.83 -9.39 44.19
C ALA A 565 -14.43 -9.64 42.78
N GLY A 566 -13.94 -8.94 41.74
CA GLY A 566 -14.44 -9.03 40.38
C GLY A 566 -15.68 -8.16 40.11
N GLU A 567 -16.06 -7.30 41.04
CA GLU A 567 -17.17 -6.37 40.92
C GLU A 567 -16.74 -5.07 40.25
N LEU A 568 -17.66 -4.41 39.53
CA LEU A 568 -17.39 -3.14 38.90
C LEU A 568 -17.07 -2.04 39.93
N LYS A 569 -16.03 -1.26 39.69
CA LYS A 569 -15.66 -0.12 40.52
C LYS A 569 -16.73 0.97 40.44
N GLN A 570 -17.56 1.09 41.49
CA GLN A 570 -18.74 1.97 41.53
C GLN A 570 -18.38 3.44 41.31
N HIS A 571 -17.26 3.91 41.88
CA HIS A 571 -16.82 5.29 41.71
C HIS A 571 -16.45 5.62 40.25
N GLN A 572 -15.95 4.64 39.48
CA GLN A 572 -15.69 4.83 38.03
C GLN A 572 -17.00 4.89 37.24
N ILE A 573 -18.02 4.08 37.59
CA ILE A 573 -19.36 4.16 37.00
C ILE A 573 -19.97 5.54 37.24
N GLU A 574 -19.92 6.02 38.49
CA GLU A 574 -20.41 7.37 38.82
C GLU A 574 -19.65 8.47 38.08
N ALA A 575 -18.33 8.33 37.96
CA ALA A 575 -17.51 9.26 37.17
C ALA A 575 -17.89 9.25 35.70
N MET A 576 -18.13 8.08 35.09
CA MET A 576 -18.62 7.98 33.69
C MET A 576 -20.00 8.63 33.54
N ARG A 577 -20.93 8.39 34.44
CA ARG A 577 -22.28 9.01 34.40
C ARG A 577 -22.20 10.54 34.44
N LYS A 578 -21.35 11.10 35.30
CA LYS A 578 -21.16 12.55 35.41
C LYS A 578 -20.66 13.19 34.10
N LEU A 579 -19.89 12.47 33.28
CA LEU A 579 -19.47 12.98 31.98
C LEU A 579 -20.64 13.20 31.00
N PHE A 580 -21.79 12.59 31.25
CA PHE A 580 -23.01 12.70 30.45
C PHE A 580 -24.10 13.59 31.07
N GLU A 581 -23.94 14.04 32.30
CA GLU A 581 -24.87 14.94 33.01
C GLU A 581 -24.57 16.42 32.70
N ALA A 582 -23.35 16.73 32.27
CA ALA A 582 -22.88 18.11 31.98
C ALA A 582 -23.13 18.55 30.51
N ALA A 583 -23.99 17.86 29.76
CA ALA A 583 -24.31 18.14 28.37
C ALA A 583 -25.63 18.91 28.19
#